data_51d8f9f2bfc7041afa7e37490b6f58c1
#
_entry.id   51d8f9f2bfc7041afa7e37490b6f58c1
#
_cell.length_a   1.000
_cell.length_b   1.000
_cell.length_c   1.000
_cell.angle_alpha   90.00
_cell.angle_beta   90.00
_cell.angle_gamma   90.00
#
_symmetry.space_group_name_H-M   'P 1'
#
loop_
_entity.id
_entity.type
_entity.pdbx_description
1 polymer ?
#
loop_
_entity_poly.entity_id
_entity_poly.type
_entity_poly.pdbx_seq_one_letter_code
_entity_poly.pdbx_strand_id
1 'polypeptide(L)'
;MEAKFEVHCTVTKEACRALNEAQLSGKGFKYVVPVCGVIILLSSAVLWYAQREDAWLFTVLGLFFLLIGLFWGRILGWMTWRRMNHAVGETVCVFGDETFAIRNKLESGESKYPALIKLVETDGYFLLYVQKGAAYIVPKSAFTVGDPAQFAAFIEEKTGLKFRRVRSR
;
A
#
# COMPACT_ATOMS: atom_id res chain seq x y z
N MET A 1 -29.84 -4.99 -4.56
CA MET A 1 -28.63 -5.82 -4.53
C MET A 1 -28.59 -6.53 -3.20
N GLU A 2 -28.59 -7.85 -3.18
CA GLU A 2 -28.46 -8.61 -1.94
C GLU A 2 -26.99 -8.62 -1.54
N ALA A 3 -26.67 -8.07 -0.35
CA ALA A 3 -25.31 -7.93 0.12
C ALA A 3 -24.83 -9.27 0.68
N LYS A 4 -23.82 -9.89 0.09
CA LYS A 4 -23.13 -11.07 0.65
C LYS A 4 -22.04 -10.67 1.65
N PHE A 5 -21.35 -9.58 1.35
CA PHE A 5 -20.36 -9.00 2.26
C PHE A 5 -20.56 -7.49 2.32
N GLU A 6 -20.45 -6.93 3.51
CA GLU A 6 -20.50 -5.50 3.74
C GLU A 6 -19.36 -5.08 4.67
N VAL A 7 -18.67 -4.01 4.29
CA VAL A 7 -17.49 -3.52 5.01
C VAL A 7 -17.61 -2.01 5.19
N HIS A 8 -17.57 -1.57 6.43
CA HIS A 8 -17.51 -0.16 6.80
C HIS A 8 -16.10 0.19 7.21
N CYS A 9 -15.40 1.00 6.44
CA CYS A 9 -14.02 1.32 6.72
C CYS A 9 -13.71 2.81 6.64
N THR A 10 -12.77 3.22 7.45
CA THR A 10 -12.14 4.54 7.39
C THR A 10 -10.71 4.39 6.91
N VAL A 11 -10.20 5.39 6.20
CA VAL A 11 -8.81 5.37 5.72
C VAL A 11 -7.87 5.63 6.89
N THR A 12 -7.18 4.58 7.35
CA THR A 12 -6.18 4.66 8.42
C THR A 12 -4.76 4.83 7.87
N LYS A 13 -3.84 5.28 8.73
CA LYS A 13 -2.40 5.38 8.37
C LYS A 13 -1.82 4.02 8.03
N GLU A 14 -2.21 2.99 8.78
CA GLU A 14 -1.79 1.60 8.58
C GLU A 14 -2.28 1.07 7.23
N ALA A 15 -3.53 1.36 6.86
CA ALA A 15 -4.10 0.98 5.58
C ALA A 15 -3.35 1.62 4.40
N CYS A 16 -3.04 2.90 4.49
CA CYS A 16 -2.24 3.60 3.48
C CYS A 16 -0.81 3.08 3.40
N ARG A 17 -0.21 2.72 4.55
CA ARG A 17 1.11 2.10 4.59
C ARG A 17 1.10 0.73 3.92
N ALA A 18 0.12 -0.13 4.24
CA ALA A 18 -0.03 -1.45 3.62
C ALA A 18 -0.21 -1.36 2.10
N LEU A 19 -1.00 -0.37 1.61
CA LEU A 19 -1.15 -0.10 0.19
C LEU A 19 0.19 0.25 -0.48
N ASN A 20 0.95 1.18 0.11
CA ASN A 20 2.24 1.60 -0.43
C ASN A 20 3.28 0.46 -0.39
N GLU A 21 3.33 -0.32 0.69
CA GLU A 21 4.20 -1.48 0.81
C GLU A 21 3.86 -2.56 -0.25
N ALA A 22 2.57 -2.80 -0.50
CA ALA A 22 2.12 -3.72 -1.53
C ALA A 22 2.45 -3.24 -2.96
N GLN A 23 2.41 -1.93 -3.21
CA GLN A 23 2.82 -1.33 -4.48
C GLN A 23 4.33 -1.41 -4.70
N LEU A 24 5.12 -1.23 -3.64
CA LEU A 24 6.58 -1.24 -3.70
C LEU A 24 7.17 -2.66 -3.65
N SER A 25 6.43 -3.64 -3.13
CA SER A 25 6.93 -5.01 -2.94
C SER A 25 7.33 -5.73 -4.25
N GLY A 26 6.88 -5.23 -5.40
CA GLY A 26 7.23 -5.76 -6.72
C GLY A 26 8.35 -4.99 -7.45
N LYS A 27 8.84 -3.89 -6.87
CA LYS A 27 9.87 -3.05 -7.47
C LYS A 27 11.08 -3.06 -6.57
N GLY A 28 12.25 -3.44 -7.08
CA GLY A 28 13.53 -3.38 -6.39
C GLY A 28 13.90 -1.99 -5.83
N PHE A 29 13.11 -0.97 -6.19
CA PHE A 29 13.25 0.42 -5.77
C PHE A 29 13.32 0.61 -4.25
N LYS A 30 12.67 -0.26 -3.46
CA LYS A 30 12.74 -0.29 -2.00
C LYS A 30 14.18 -0.39 -1.47
N TYR A 31 15.05 -1.06 -2.21
CA TYR A 31 16.44 -1.29 -1.81
C TYR A 31 17.42 -0.32 -2.48
N VAL A 32 17.04 0.31 -3.58
CA VAL A 32 17.93 1.21 -4.34
C VAL A 32 18.38 2.40 -3.49
N VAL A 33 17.45 3.06 -2.80
CA VAL A 33 17.77 4.25 -1.99
C VAL A 33 18.73 3.93 -0.84
N PRO A 34 18.48 2.92 0.03
CA PRO A 34 19.43 2.60 1.09
C PRO A 34 20.75 2.04 0.56
N VAL A 35 20.76 1.30 -0.56
CA VAL A 35 22.01 0.83 -1.20
C VAL A 35 22.85 2.01 -1.69
N CYS A 36 22.25 3.01 -2.34
CA CYS A 36 22.95 4.23 -2.70
C CYS A 36 23.54 4.94 -1.47
N GLY A 37 22.79 5.00 -0.35
CA GLY A 37 23.30 5.53 0.92
C GLY A 37 24.54 4.80 1.41
N VAL A 38 24.55 3.46 1.37
CA VAL A 38 25.71 2.65 1.75
C VAL A 38 26.91 2.93 0.84
N ILE A 39 26.72 2.99 -0.47
CA ILE A 39 27.78 3.26 -1.45
C ILE A 39 28.40 4.64 -1.17
N ILE A 40 27.59 5.65 -0.94
CA ILE A 40 28.06 7.01 -0.62
C ILE A 40 28.86 7.02 0.68
N LEU A 41 28.43 6.28 1.71
CA LEU A 41 29.20 6.18 2.97
C LEU A 41 30.53 5.46 2.80
N LEU A 42 30.58 4.40 2.00
CA LEU A 42 31.83 3.72 1.67
C LEU A 42 32.79 4.66 0.92
N SER A 43 32.27 5.42 -0.05
CA SER A 43 33.07 6.44 -0.76
C SER A 43 33.56 7.53 0.18
N SER A 44 32.75 7.96 1.13
CA SER A 44 33.12 8.92 2.18
C SER A 44 34.29 8.41 3.02
N ALA A 45 34.29 7.13 3.40
CA ALA A 45 35.40 6.55 4.17
C ALA A 45 36.74 6.61 3.42
N VAL A 46 36.72 6.40 2.10
CA VAL A 46 37.92 6.53 1.25
C VAL A 46 38.40 8.00 1.21
N LEU A 47 37.47 8.96 1.11
CA LEU A 47 37.81 10.39 1.13
C LEU A 47 38.40 10.82 2.48
N TRP A 48 37.89 10.29 3.59
CA TRP A 48 38.46 10.51 4.92
C TRP A 48 39.89 9.97 5.02
N TYR A 49 40.13 8.77 4.49
CA TYR A 49 41.48 8.18 4.43
C TYR A 49 42.44 9.03 3.58
N ALA A 50 41.93 9.64 2.49
CA ALA A 50 42.69 10.54 1.62
C ALA A 50 42.81 11.98 2.19
N GLN A 51 42.37 12.22 3.43
CA GLN A 51 42.41 13.52 4.12
C GLN A 51 41.75 14.68 3.34
N ARG A 52 40.69 14.34 2.59
CA ARG A 52 39.93 15.34 1.81
C ARG A 52 39.00 16.14 2.73
N GLU A 53 39.01 17.46 2.60
CA GLU A 53 38.16 18.34 3.42
C GLU A 53 36.67 18.19 3.15
N ASP A 54 36.29 17.75 1.96
CA ASP A 54 34.91 17.53 1.51
C ASP A 54 34.30 16.17 1.95
N ALA A 55 35.10 15.30 2.60
CA ALA A 55 34.67 13.96 3.06
C ALA A 55 33.41 14.00 3.96
N TRP A 56 33.28 15.01 4.81
CA TRP A 56 32.14 15.18 5.72
C TRP A 56 30.80 15.35 4.98
N LEU A 57 30.81 16.06 3.82
CA LEU A 57 29.63 16.26 2.99
C LEU A 57 29.07 14.90 2.51
N PHE A 58 29.94 14.02 2.02
CA PHE A 58 29.56 12.68 1.58
C PHE A 58 29.05 11.82 2.75
N THR A 59 29.63 11.99 3.94
CA THR A 59 29.15 11.32 5.15
C THR A 59 27.72 11.72 5.48
N VAL A 60 27.44 13.02 5.53
CA VAL A 60 26.09 13.56 5.80
C VAL A 60 25.11 13.12 4.73
N LEU A 61 25.50 13.21 3.46
CA LEU A 61 24.66 12.81 2.32
C LEU A 61 24.33 11.31 2.37
N GLY A 62 25.30 10.45 2.62
CA GLY A 62 25.10 9.00 2.73
C GLY A 62 24.18 8.62 3.88
N LEU A 63 24.35 9.27 5.06
CA LEU A 63 23.48 9.08 6.21
C LEU A 63 22.04 9.52 5.92
N PHE A 64 21.87 10.64 5.23
CA PHE A 64 20.58 11.16 4.81
C PHE A 64 19.84 10.17 3.88
N PHE A 65 20.52 9.62 2.86
CA PHE A 65 19.93 8.60 1.98
C PHE A 65 19.58 7.31 2.72
N LEU A 66 20.40 6.88 3.68
CA LEU A 66 20.11 5.74 4.54
C LEU A 66 18.85 5.96 5.37
N LEU A 67 18.75 7.09 6.05
CA LEU A 67 17.59 7.43 6.88
C LEU A 67 16.31 7.51 6.03
N ILE A 68 16.36 8.21 4.89
CA ILE A 68 15.22 8.25 3.97
C ILE A 68 14.84 6.84 3.53
N GLY A 69 15.81 6.01 3.13
CA GLY A 69 15.54 4.64 2.68
C GLY A 69 14.86 3.78 3.75
N LEU A 70 15.28 3.90 5.01
CA LEU A 70 14.69 3.17 6.15
C LEU A 70 13.27 3.64 6.47
N PHE A 71 13.02 4.95 6.40
CA PHE A 71 11.72 5.53 6.74
C PHE A 71 10.79 5.72 5.54
N TRP A 72 11.21 5.35 4.33
CA TRP A 72 10.48 5.59 3.08
C TRP A 72 9.02 5.14 3.11
N GLY A 73 8.78 3.93 3.58
CA GLY A 73 7.41 3.39 3.69
C GLY A 73 6.52 4.18 4.65
N ARG A 74 7.11 4.67 5.77
CA ARG A 74 6.38 5.49 6.74
C ARG A 74 6.07 6.88 6.19
N ILE A 75 7.02 7.51 5.51
CA ILE A 75 6.86 8.84 4.89
C ILE A 75 5.78 8.79 3.81
N LEU A 76 5.86 7.83 2.88
CA LEU A 76 4.86 7.65 1.83
C LEU A 76 3.48 7.30 2.41
N GLY A 77 3.42 6.43 3.40
CA GLY A 77 2.17 6.07 4.08
C GLY A 77 1.49 7.29 4.71
N TRP A 78 2.27 8.13 5.39
CA TRP A 78 1.77 9.37 5.98
C TRP A 78 1.29 10.39 4.93
N MET A 79 2.04 10.59 3.86
CA MET A 79 1.66 11.49 2.77
C MET A 79 0.37 11.02 2.06
N THR A 80 0.26 9.72 1.78
CA THR A 80 -0.92 9.12 1.18
C THR A 80 -2.13 9.26 2.10
N TRP A 81 -1.97 8.96 3.39
CA TRP A 81 -3.03 9.12 4.38
C TRP A 81 -3.50 10.57 4.48
N ARG A 82 -2.58 11.54 4.54
CA ARG A 82 -2.94 12.96 4.63
C ARG A 82 -3.80 13.41 3.44
N ARG A 83 -3.49 12.93 2.23
CA ARG A 83 -4.29 13.21 1.02
C ARG A 83 -5.65 12.50 1.06
N MET A 84 -5.67 11.22 1.40
CA MET A 84 -6.89 10.41 1.35
C MET A 84 -7.84 10.70 2.50
N ASN A 85 -7.36 10.99 3.71
CA ASN A 85 -8.19 11.23 4.87
C ASN A 85 -9.12 12.44 4.69
N HIS A 86 -8.63 13.49 4.04
CA HIS A 86 -9.46 14.67 3.73
C HIS A 86 -10.44 14.42 2.58
N ALA A 87 -10.07 13.58 1.63
CA ALA A 87 -10.81 13.39 0.39
C ALA A 87 -11.88 12.28 0.51
N VAL A 88 -11.51 11.12 1.05
CA VAL A 88 -12.35 9.90 0.97
C VAL A 88 -13.28 9.75 2.16
N GLY A 89 -12.81 10.05 3.37
CA GLY A 89 -13.59 9.90 4.60
C GLY A 89 -13.96 8.45 4.90
N GLU A 90 -15.20 8.24 5.34
CA GLU A 90 -15.76 6.91 5.57
C GLU A 90 -16.16 6.27 4.24
N THR A 91 -15.83 4.99 4.07
CA THR A 91 -16.11 4.22 2.87
C THR A 91 -16.93 3.00 3.23
N VAL A 92 -18.05 2.81 2.55
CA VAL A 92 -18.88 1.62 2.63
C VAL A 92 -18.71 0.82 1.35
N CYS A 93 -18.27 -0.43 1.49
CA CYS A 93 -18.12 -1.38 0.40
C CYS A 93 -19.16 -2.49 0.55
N VAL A 94 -19.98 -2.68 -0.47
CA VAL A 94 -21.01 -3.73 -0.52
C VAL A 94 -20.71 -4.64 -1.69
N PHE A 95 -20.57 -5.94 -1.40
CA PHE A 95 -20.26 -6.95 -2.41
C PHE A 95 -21.48 -7.88 -2.59
N GLY A 96 -22.04 -7.89 -3.79
CA GLY A 96 -23.14 -8.78 -4.20
C GLY A 96 -22.66 -9.91 -5.09
N ASP A 97 -23.60 -10.61 -5.73
CA ASP A 97 -23.26 -11.74 -6.60
C ASP A 97 -22.57 -11.36 -7.91
N GLU A 98 -22.99 -10.28 -8.56
CA GLU A 98 -22.50 -9.88 -9.89
C GLU A 98 -21.69 -8.58 -9.87
N THR A 99 -21.97 -7.73 -8.89
CA THR A 99 -21.42 -6.40 -8.81
C THR A 99 -21.01 -6.06 -7.39
N PHE A 100 -20.10 -5.11 -7.24
CA PHE A 100 -19.77 -4.49 -5.98
C PHE A 100 -19.98 -2.99 -6.04
N ALA A 101 -20.50 -2.42 -4.97
CA ALA A 101 -20.73 -1.00 -4.83
C ALA A 101 -19.80 -0.40 -3.80
N ILE A 102 -19.25 0.77 -4.10
CA ILE A 102 -18.42 1.53 -3.18
C ILE A 102 -19.01 2.90 -3.04
N ARG A 103 -19.18 3.33 -1.81
CA ARG A 103 -19.73 4.64 -1.46
C ARG A 103 -18.78 5.34 -0.51
N ASN A 104 -18.28 6.48 -0.93
CA ASN A 104 -17.49 7.40 -0.10
C ASN A 104 -17.85 8.84 -0.47
N LYS A 105 -17.17 9.82 0.13
CA LYS A 105 -17.45 11.25 -0.14
C LYS A 105 -17.15 11.69 -1.58
N LEU A 106 -16.24 11.01 -2.28
CA LEU A 106 -15.80 11.36 -3.64
C LEU A 106 -16.50 10.55 -4.69
N GLU A 107 -16.81 9.31 -4.40
CA GLU A 107 -17.25 8.32 -5.36
C GLU A 107 -18.41 7.51 -4.78
N SER A 108 -19.47 7.41 -5.57
CA SER A 108 -20.56 6.47 -5.31
C SER A 108 -20.84 5.78 -6.63
N GLY A 109 -20.42 4.54 -6.72
CA GLY A 109 -20.53 3.79 -7.96
C GLY A 109 -20.66 2.29 -7.73
N GLU A 110 -21.24 1.64 -8.71
CA GLU A 110 -21.33 0.20 -8.81
C GLU A 110 -20.43 -0.28 -9.95
N SER A 111 -19.65 -1.31 -9.70
CA SER A 111 -18.72 -1.89 -10.66
C SER A 111 -18.84 -3.39 -10.71
N LYS A 112 -18.50 -3.98 -11.85
CA LYS A 112 -18.45 -5.45 -12.01
C LYS A 112 -17.09 -6.00 -11.61
N TYR A 113 -17.02 -7.23 -11.13
CA TYR A 113 -15.79 -7.91 -10.71
C TYR A 113 -14.68 -7.96 -11.78
N PRO A 114 -14.98 -8.12 -13.10
CA PRO A 114 -13.96 -8.05 -14.17
C PRO A 114 -13.22 -6.71 -14.27
N ALA A 115 -13.70 -5.64 -13.64
CA ALA A 115 -12.97 -4.37 -13.55
C ALA A 115 -11.75 -4.43 -12.62
N LEU A 116 -11.66 -5.46 -11.78
CA LEU A 116 -10.52 -5.67 -10.90
C LEU A 116 -9.37 -6.31 -11.69
N ILE A 117 -8.21 -5.66 -11.66
CA ILE A 117 -7.03 -6.10 -12.44
C ILE A 117 -5.97 -6.83 -11.62
N LYS A 118 -6.03 -6.72 -10.29
CA LYS A 118 -5.07 -7.34 -9.39
C LYS A 118 -5.61 -7.39 -7.97
N LEU A 119 -5.36 -8.50 -7.29
CA LEU A 119 -5.72 -8.74 -5.90
C LEU A 119 -4.47 -8.90 -5.05
N VAL A 120 -4.40 -8.20 -3.92
CA VAL A 120 -3.32 -8.35 -2.95
C VAL A 120 -3.89 -8.51 -1.56
N GLU A 121 -3.41 -9.51 -0.84
CA GLU A 121 -3.74 -9.77 0.55
C GLU A 121 -2.55 -9.42 1.43
N THR A 122 -2.81 -8.64 2.46
CA THR A 122 -1.86 -8.37 3.54
C THR A 122 -2.40 -8.97 4.84
N ASP A 123 -1.63 -8.89 5.93
CA ASP A 123 -2.05 -9.46 7.22
C ASP A 123 -3.38 -8.87 7.70
N GLY A 124 -3.64 -7.57 7.48
CA GLY A 124 -4.85 -6.87 7.94
C GLY A 124 -5.81 -6.40 6.86
N TYR A 125 -5.45 -6.49 5.57
CA TYR A 125 -6.22 -5.84 4.50
C TYR A 125 -6.29 -6.69 3.24
N PHE A 126 -7.40 -6.58 2.52
CA PHE A 126 -7.51 -6.93 1.10
C PHE A 126 -7.39 -5.65 0.27
N LEU A 127 -6.56 -5.67 -0.76
CA LEU A 127 -6.32 -4.56 -1.68
C LEU A 127 -6.83 -4.96 -3.07
N LEU A 128 -7.93 -4.35 -3.50
CA LEU A 128 -8.59 -4.63 -4.77
C LEU A 128 -8.22 -3.54 -5.78
N TYR A 129 -7.34 -3.86 -6.72
CA TYR A 129 -6.85 -2.90 -7.71
C TYR A 129 -7.80 -2.79 -8.90
N VAL A 130 -8.28 -1.59 -9.17
CA VAL A 130 -9.08 -1.26 -10.37
C VAL A 130 -8.23 -0.66 -11.49
N GLN A 131 -7.10 -0.05 -11.14
CA GLN A 131 -6.13 0.43 -12.11
C GLN A 131 -4.73 0.45 -11.50
N LYS A 132 -3.72 0.69 -12.35
CA LYS A 132 -2.33 0.73 -11.90
C LYS A 132 -2.11 1.91 -10.94
N GLY A 133 -1.96 1.59 -9.65
CA GLY A 133 -1.73 2.59 -8.59
C GLY A 133 -2.96 2.97 -7.77
N ALA A 134 -4.18 2.57 -8.17
CA ALA A 134 -5.39 2.78 -7.39
C ALA A 134 -6.01 1.45 -6.96
N ALA A 135 -6.28 1.33 -5.67
CA ALA A 135 -6.91 0.16 -5.09
C ALA A 135 -7.89 0.55 -3.98
N TYR A 136 -8.97 -0.21 -3.88
CA TYR A 136 -9.84 -0.17 -2.73
C TYR A 136 -9.21 -0.95 -1.59
N ILE A 137 -9.23 -0.38 -0.40
CA ILE A 137 -8.66 -0.97 0.81
C ILE A 137 -9.81 -1.52 1.65
N VAL A 138 -9.84 -2.83 1.82
CA VAL A 138 -10.87 -3.54 2.58
C VAL A 138 -10.22 -4.14 3.84
N PRO A 139 -10.42 -3.54 5.02
CA PRO A 139 -9.86 -4.07 6.27
C PRO A 139 -10.55 -5.36 6.66
N LYS A 140 -9.78 -6.39 7.04
CA LYS A 140 -10.33 -7.67 7.49
C LYS A 140 -11.14 -7.56 8.79
N SER A 141 -10.87 -6.56 9.61
CA SER A 141 -11.57 -6.30 10.87
C SER A 141 -12.85 -5.48 10.74
N ALA A 142 -13.16 -4.97 9.56
CA ALA A 142 -14.25 -4.01 9.33
C ALA A 142 -15.48 -4.63 8.62
N PHE A 143 -15.53 -5.95 8.54
CA PHE A 143 -16.68 -6.65 7.98
C PHE A 143 -17.87 -6.58 8.95
N THR A 144 -19.00 -6.08 8.46
CA THR A 144 -20.27 -6.05 9.18
C THR A 144 -21.16 -7.21 8.76
N VAL A 145 -21.03 -7.67 7.50
CA VAL A 145 -21.73 -8.84 6.96
C VAL A 145 -20.70 -9.72 6.25
N GLY A 146 -20.77 -11.03 6.51
CA GLY A 146 -19.89 -12.04 5.92
C GLY A 146 -18.58 -12.27 6.67
N ASP A 147 -17.90 -13.37 6.37
CA ASP A 147 -16.62 -13.75 6.98
C ASP A 147 -15.46 -13.35 6.07
N PRO A 148 -14.43 -12.62 6.57
CA PRO A 148 -13.23 -12.28 5.81
C PRO A 148 -12.52 -13.50 5.20
N ALA A 149 -12.57 -14.67 5.86
CA ALA A 149 -11.94 -15.88 5.33
C ALA A 149 -12.64 -16.39 4.05
N GLN A 150 -13.96 -16.25 3.97
CA GLN A 150 -14.76 -16.62 2.79
C GLN A 150 -14.67 -15.55 1.69
N PHE A 151 -14.43 -14.29 2.07
CA PHE A 151 -14.35 -13.17 1.14
C PHE A 151 -13.25 -13.37 0.10
N ALA A 152 -12.08 -13.85 0.51
CA ALA A 152 -10.96 -14.07 -0.41
C ALA A 152 -11.34 -15.08 -1.50
N ALA A 153 -11.90 -16.24 -1.12
CA ALA A 153 -12.33 -17.28 -2.05
C ALA A 153 -13.43 -16.76 -2.98
N PHE A 154 -14.40 -16.01 -2.44
CA PHE A 154 -15.48 -15.41 -3.20
C PHE A 154 -14.96 -14.43 -4.28
N ILE A 155 -14.05 -13.53 -3.93
CA ILE A 155 -13.48 -12.56 -4.91
C ILE A 155 -12.62 -13.29 -5.95
N GLU A 156 -11.84 -14.31 -5.57
CA GLU A 156 -11.07 -15.11 -6.51
C GLU A 156 -11.98 -15.83 -7.52
N GLU A 157 -13.08 -16.40 -7.07
CA GLU A 157 -14.07 -17.04 -7.93
C GLU A 157 -14.69 -16.06 -8.93
N LYS A 158 -15.12 -14.87 -8.45
CA LYS A 158 -15.81 -13.86 -9.28
C LYS A 158 -14.90 -13.16 -10.26
N THR A 159 -13.60 -13.03 -9.96
CA THR A 159 -12.63 -12.31 -10.80
C THR A 159 -11.79 -13.25 -11.67
N GLY A 160 -11.65 -14.52 -11.29
CA GLY A 160 -10.67 -15.44 -11.88
C GLY A 160 -9.22 -15.12 -11.51
N LEU A 161 -8.99 -14.13 -10.65
CA LEU A 161 -7.66 -13.71 -10.20
C LEU A 161 -7.35 -14.34 -8.84
N LYS A 162 -6.07 -14.58 -8.55
CA LYS A 162 -5.62 -15.06 -7.24
C LYS A 162 -5.04 -13.94 -6.39
N PHE A 163 -5.28 -13.99 -5.08
CA PHE A 163 -4.66 -13.08 -4.14
C PHE A 163 -3.16 -13.34 -4.02
N ARG A 164 -2.37 -12.30 -4.27
CA ARG A 164 -0.94 -12.30 -3.98
C ARG A 164 -0.75 -11.89 -2.52
N ARG A 165 -0.23 -12.78 -1.69
CA ARG A 165 0.09 -12.46 -0.29
C ARG A 165 1.36 -11.62 -0.17
N VAL A 166 1.27 -10.54 0.60
CA VAL A 166 2.40 -9.64 0.91
C VAL A 166 2.39 -9.42 2.41
N ARG A 167 3.48 -9.81 3.09
CA ARG A 167 3.65 -9.49 4.51
C ARG A 167 3.88 -7.99 4.68
N SER A 168 3.05 -7.34 5.49
CA SER A 168 3.31 -5.99 5.98
C SER A 168 4.32 -6.08 7.14
N ARG A 169 5.38 -5.26 7.10
CA ARG A 169 6.36 -5.13 8.17
C ARG A 169 6.04 -3.94 9.07
#